data_5ed6d33aa0afcec5d6cfa88fe812da3a
#
_entry.id   5ed6d33aa0afcec5d6cfa88fe812da3a
#
_cell.length_a   1.000
_cell.length_b   1.000
_cell.length_c   1.000
_cell.angle_alpha   90.00
_cell.angle_beta   90.00
_cell.angle_gamma   90.00
#
_symmetry.space_group_name_H-M   'P 1'
#
loop_
_entity.id
_entity.type
_entity.pdbx_description
1 polymer ?
#
loop_
_entity_poly.entity_id
_entity_poly.type
_entity_poly.pdbx_seq_one_letter_code
_entity_poly.pdbx_strand_id
1 'polypeptide(L)'
;MSPETLRIGFIPLVDAAPLVIAADHGFAAEQGLSIELVLEVSWSNVRDKLNIGLFDAAHLLSPVAIASSLGIGHVRVPLLAPFNLALNGNAITVSPRLYAELAEAADGDIADPLVSARALARVTAERKTRGADVLNFGMTFPFSNHNYQLRF
;
A
#
# COMPACT_ATOMS: atom_id res chain seq x y z
N MET A 1 -15.76 34.29 5.51
CA MET A 1 -16.30 32.92 5.68
C MET A 1 -15.23 32.13 6.39
N SER A 2 -15.57 31.32 7.39
CA SER A 2 -14.60 30.37 7.98
C SER A 2 -14.20 29.36 6.91
N PRO A 3 -12.92 28.91 6.84
CA PRO A 3 -12.52 27.89 5.89
C PRO A 3 -13.30 26.60 6.16
N GLU A 4 -13.62 25.89 5.08
CA GLU A 4 -14.20 24.56 5.18
C GLU A 4 -13.15 23.57 5.70
N THR A 5 -13.46 22.84 6.76
CA THR A 5 -12.54 21.88 7.36
C THR A 5 -12.76 20.50 6.79
N LEU A 6 -11.71 19.94 6.19
CA LEU A 6 -11.67 18.56 5.69
C LEU A 6 -10.92 17.67 6.66
N ARG A 7 -11.58 16.63 7.17
CA ARG A 7 -10.97 15.60 8.02
C ARG A 7 -10.43 14.47 7.15
N ILE A 8 -9.12 14.30 7.16
CA ILE A 8 -8.43 13.33 6.29
C ILE A 8 -7.73 12.29 7.16
N GLY A 9 -8.21 11.04 7.07
CA GLY A 9 -7.56 9.91 7.73
C GLY A 9 -6.31 9.45 6.96
N PHE A 10 -5.21 9.18 7.67
CA PHE A 10 -3.97 8.76 7.01
C PHE A 10 -3.12 7.81 7.87
N ILE A 11 -2.28 7.02 7.21
CA ILE A 11 -1.19 6.26 7.82
C ILE A 11 0.10 7.07 7.62
N PRO A 12 0.98 7.18 8.65
CA PRO A 12 2.18 8.02 8.58
C PRO A 12 3.30 7.34 7.76
N LEU A 13 3.06 7.19 6.48
CA LEU A 13 4.00 6.68 5.48
C LEU A 13 4.46 7.83 4.57
N VAL A 14 5.57 7.62 3.87
CA VAL A 14 6.17 8.65 3.01
C VAL A 14 5.23 9.12 1.89
N ASP A 15 4.36 8.26 1.42
CA ASP A 15 3.35 8.59 0.39
C ASP A 15 2.21 9.47 0.89
N ALA A 16 2.08 9.68 2.22
CA ALA A 16 1.20 10.68 2.79
C ALA A 16 1.81 12.11 2.80
N ALA A 17 3.08 12.26 2.45
CA ALA A 17 3.79 13.55 2.49
C ALA A 17 3.05 14.70 1.77
N PRO A 18 2.42 14.51 0.59
CA PRO A 18 1.69 15.59 -0.07
C PRO A 18 0.55 16.15 0.79
N LEU A 19 -0.14 15.32 1.58
CA LEU A 19 -1.21 15.77 2.48
C LEU A 19 -0.65 16.57 3.64
N VAL A 20 0.45 16.10 4.24
CA VAL A 20 1.13 16.79 5.35
C VAL A 20 1.64 18.15 4.89
N ILE A 21 2.30 18.19 3.72
CA ILE A 21 2.82 19.44 3.16
C ILE A 21 1.68 20.41 2.84
N ALA A 22 0.58 19.94 2.27
CA ALA A 22 -0.58 20.78 1.96
C ALA A 22 -1.19 21.42 3.21
N ALA A 23 -1.21 20.70 4.33
CA ALA A 23 -1.68 21.21 5.61
C ALA A 23 -0.66 22.18 6.24
N ASP A 24 0.60 21.75 6.39
CA ASP A 24 1.61 22.45 7.19
C ASP A 24 2.17 23.71 6.50
N HIS A 25 2.26 23.70 5.17
CA HIS A 25 2.79 24.82 4.39
C HIS A 25 1.73 25.80 3.88
N GLY A 26 0.47 25.61 4.28
CA GLY A 26 -0.60 26.54 3.97
C GLY A 26 -1.21 26.43 2.57
N PHE A 27 -0.80 25.48 1.75
CA PHE A 27 -1.34 25.31 0.40
C PHE A 27 -2.86 25.05 0.39
N ALA A 28 -3.37 24.34 1.41
CA ALA A 28 -4.81 24.16 1.58
C ALA A 28 -5.50 25.49 1.92
N ALA A 29 -4.88 26.28 2.82
CA ALA A 29 -5.43 27.58 3.23
C ALA A 29 -5.52 28.57 2.07
N GLU A 30 -4.56 28.55 1.13
CA GLU A 30 -4.59 29.36 -0.09
C GLU A 30 -5.82 29.05 -0.97
N GLN A 31 -6.38 27.84 -0.84
CA GLN A 31 -7.60 27.42 -1.52
C GLN A 31 -8.87 27.57 -0.66
N GLY A 32 -8.76 28.23 0.50
CA GLY A 32 -9.88 28.43 1.42
C GLY A 32 -10.26 27.18 2.22
N LEU A 33 -9.39 26.18 2.27
CA LEU A 33 -9.59 24.92 2.99
C LEU A 33 -8.77 24.87 4.28
N SER A 34 -9.30 24.16 5.28
CA SER A 34 -8.55 23.75 6.47
C SER A 34 -8.47 22.22 6.47
N ILE A 35 -7.27 21.67 6.62
CA ILE A 35 -7.07 20.21 6.68
C ILE A 35 -6.83 19.80 8.13
N GLU A 36 -7.67 18.90 8.65
CA GLU A 36 -7.45 18.16 9.88
C GLU A 36 -6.93 16.76 9.54
N LEU A 37 -5.62 16.54 9.72
CA LEU A 37 -5.01 15.22 9.50
C LEU A 37 -5.23 14.33 10.73
N VAL A 38 -5.90 13.20 10.55
CA VAL A 38 -6.18 12.22 11.60
C VAL A 38 -5.32 10.97 11.38
N LEU A 39 -4.36 10.78 12.29
CA LEU A 39 -3.45 9.64 12.24
C LEU A 39 -4.18 8.35 12.61
N GLU A 40 -4.00 7.33 11.79
CA GLU A 40 -4.58 6.00 11.97
C GLU A 40 -3.51 4.92 12.05
N VAL A 41 -3.85 3.80 12.69
CA VAL A 41 -2.94 2.69 12.96
C VAL A 41 -3.09 1.53 11.99
N SER A 42 -4.14 1.54 11.16
CA SER A 42 -4.38 0.46 10.19
C SER A 42 -5.21 0.93 8.99
N TRP A 43 -4.99 0.27 7.85
CA TRP A 43 -5.76 0.50 6.63
C TRP A 43 -7.24 0.16 6.79
N SER A 44 -7.59 -0.78 7.68
CA SER A 44 -8.98 -1.08 8.03
C SER A 44 -9.66 0.11 8.69
N ASN A 45 -8.99 0.73 9.67
CA ASN A 45 -9.53 1.90 10.37
C ASN A 45 -9.76 3.06 9.40
N VAL A 46 -8.78 3.35 8.54
CA VAL A 46 -8.90 4.40 7.52
C VAL A 46 -10.11 4.15 6.63
N ARG A 47 -10.19 2.95 6.06
CA ARG A 47 -11.31 2.53 5.19
C ARG A 47 -12.67 2.62 5.91
N ASP A 48 -12.76 2.04 7.09
CA ASP A 48 -14.05 1.93 7.79
C ASP A 48 -14.56 3.30 8.22
N LYS A 49 -13.68 4.17 8.71
CA LYS A 49 -14.05 5.53 9.09
C LYS A 49 -14.41 6.41 7.88
N LEU A 50 -13.73 6.22 6.75
CA LEU A 50 -14.13 6.86 5.49
C LEU A 50 -15.52 6.36 5.04
N ASN A 51 -15.73 5.05 5.06
CA ASN A 51 -16.98 4.43 4.59
C ASN A 51 -18.22 4.86 5.40
N ILE A 52 -18.05 5.19 6.68
CA ILE A 52 -19.16 5.65 7.56
C ILE A 52 -19.21 7.19 7.68
N GLY A 53 -18.41 7.92 6.90
CA GLY A 53 -18.44 9.39 6.85
C GLY A 53 -17.80 10.08 8.04
N LEU A 54 -16.92 9.43 8.80
CA LEU A 54 -16.12 10.07 9.85
C LEU A 54 -14.92 10.83 9.27
N PHE A 55 -14.52 10.51 8.03
CA PHE A 55 -13.55 11.25 7.24
C PHE A 55 -14.19 11.71 5.94
N ASP A 56 -13.83 12.91 5.51
CA ASP A 56 -14.22 13.48 4.21
C ASP A 56 -13.37 12.91 3.09
N ALA A 57 -12.09 12.62 3.40
CA ALA A 57 -11.14 12.00 2.49
C ALA A 57 -10.16 11.10 3.27
N ALA A 58 -9.38 10.31 2.55
CA ALA A 58 -8.39 9.45 3.17
C ALA A 58 -7.18 9.16 2.25
N HIS A 59 -6.01 9.01 2.86
CA HIS A 59 -4.88 8.32 2.29
C HIS A 59 -5.19 6.83 2.31
N LEU A 60 -5.29 6.21 1.14
CA LEU A 60 -5.74 4.83 1.03
C LEU A 60 -5.00 4.07 -0.07
N LEU A 61 -4.79 2.78 0.14
CA LEU A 61 -4.24 1.90 -0.89
C LEU A 61 -5.25 1.78 -2.06
N SER A 62 -4.78 1.93 -3.29
CA SER A 62 -5.64 1.84 -4.49
C SER A 62 -6.48 0.56 -4.54
N PRO A 63 -5.95 -0.65 -4.24
CA PRO A 63 -6.77 -1.86 -4.22
C PRO A 63 -7.84 -1.86 -3.12
N VAL A 64 -7.63 -1.14 -1.99
CA VAL A 64 -8.67 -1.00 -0.94
C VAL A 64 -9.82 -0.14 -1.44
N ALA A 65 -9.52 0.96 -2.16
CA ALA A 65 -10.55 1.82 -2.74
C ALA A 65 -11.39 1.06 -3.79
N ILE A 66 -10.73 0.23 -4.62
CA ILE A 66 -11.41 -0.64 -5.60
C ILE A 66 -12.28 -1.67 -4.89
N ALA A 67 -11.75 -2.40 -3.89
CA ALA A 67 -12.47 -3.40 -3.13
C ALA A 67 -13.70 -2.80 -2.42
N SER A 68 -13.56 -1.59 -1.84
CA SER A 68 -14.65 -0.85 -1.21
C SER A 68 -15.77 -0.53 -2.21
N SER A 69 -15.39 -0.04 -3.39
CA SER A 69 -16.36 0.31 -4.44
C SER A 69 -17.08 -0.91 -5.02
N LEU A 70 -16.43 -2.07 -5.02
CA LEU A 70 -17.01 -3.35 -5.49
C LEU A 70 -17.74 -4.12 -4.39
N GLY A 71 -17.54 -3.79 -3.11
CA GLY A 71 -18.09 -4.54 -1.97
C GLY A 71 -17.36 -5.86 -1.73
N ILE A 72 -16.07 -5.92 -2.01
CA ILE A 72 -15.26 -7.13 -1.81
C ILE A 72 -14.71 -7.17 -0.38
N GLY A 73 -15.14 -8.17 0.37
CA GLY A 73 -14.69 -8.39 1.76
C GLY A 73 -15.32 -7.47 2.82
N HIS A 74 -16.18 -6.53 2.44
CA HIS A 74 -16.92 -5.64 3.34
C HIS A 74 -18.09 -4.97 2.62
N VAL A 75 -18.80 -4.05 3.31
CA VAL A 75 -19.92 -3.30 2.74
C VAL A 75 -19.45 -2.51 1.49
N ARG A 76 -20.30 -2.51 0.46
CA ARG A 76 -20.05 -1.73 -0.76
C ARG A 76 -20.26 -0.24 -0.48
N VAL A 77 -19.19 0.52 -0.63
CA VAL A 77 -19.21 1.99 -0.58
C VAL A 77 -18.44 2.51 -1.80
N PRO A 78 -19.10 3.14 -2.76
CA PRO A 78 -18.42 3.74 -3.90
C PRO A 78 -17.48 4.86 -3.45
N LEU A 79 -16.22 4.77 -3.83
CA LEU A 79 -15.19 5.76 -3.53
C LEU A 79 -14.70 6.42 -4.82
N LEU A 80 -14.38 7.71 -4.74
CA LEU A 80 -13.71 8.45 -5.80
C LEU A 80 -12.25 8.64 -5.43
N ALA A 81 -11.34 8.30 -6.33
CA ALA A 81 -9.91 8.58 -6.20
C ALA A 81 -9.53 9.72 -7.14
N PRO A 82 -9.49 10.99 -6.67
CA PRO A 82 -9.28 12.14 -7.54
C PRO A 82 -7.85 12.25 -8.06
N PHE A 83 -6.86 11.71 -7.34
CA PHE A 83 -5.45 11.71 -7.73
C PHE A 83 -4.65 10.64 -6.98
N ASN A 84 -3.48 10.32 -7.50
CA ASN A 84 -2.53 9.42 -6.86
C ASN A 84 -1.52 10.23 -6.05
N LEU A 85 -1.35 9.87 -4.76
CA LEU A 85 -0.35 10.50 -3.88
C LEU A 85 1.08 10.07 -4.20
N ALA A 86 1.26 8.82 -4.67
CA ALA A 86 2.56 8.28 -5.07
C ALA A 86 2.41 7.24 -6.19
N LEU A 87 3.46 7.09 -7.00
CA LEU A 87 3.56 6.12 -8.08
C LEU A 87 4.83 5.26 -7.90
N ASN A 88 4.77 4.00 -8.37
CA ASN A 88 5.93 3.10 -8.46
C ASN A 88 6.65 2.83 -7.12
N GLY A 89 5.93 2.90 -5.99
CA GLY A 89 6.51 2.72 -4.66
C GLY A 89 6.55 1.29 -4.14
N ASN A 90 6.06 0.31 -4.90
CA ASN A 90 5.98 -1.07 -4.41
C ASN A 90 7.31 -1.80 -4.63
N ALA A 91 7.77 -2.48 -3.58
CA ALA A 91 8.92 -3.36 -3.62
C ALA A 91 8.71 -4.57 -2.71
N ILE A 92 9.31 -5.70 -3.05
CA ILE A 92 9.40 -6.88 -2.20
C ILE A 92 10.81 -6.88 -1.61
N THR A 93 10.90 -6.55 -0.31
CA THR A 93 12.17 -6.53 0.41
C THR A 93 12.47 -7.91 0.97
N VAL A 94 13.67 -8.40 0.74
CA VAL A 94 14.15 -9.69 1.22
C VAL A 94 15.42 -9.53 2.05
N SER A 95 15.75 -10.53 2.89
CA SER A 95 17.02 -10.54 3.62
C SER A 95 18.20 -10.67 2.64
N PRO A 96 19.40 -10.17 2.98
CA PRO A 96 20.60 -10.36 2.16
C PRO A 96 20.89 -11.84 1.84
N ARG A 97 20.61 -12.73 2.78
CA ARG A 97 20.76 -14.18 2.59
C ARG A 97 19.82 -14.70 1.51
N LEU A 98 18.52 -14.34 1.57
CA LEU A 98 17.57 -14.76 0.55
C LEU A 98 17.88 -14.12 -0.80
N TYR A 99 18.33 -12.86 -0.80
CA TYR A 99 18.77 -12.21 -2.04
C TYR A 99 19.91 -12.97 -2.72
N ALA A 100 20.89 -13.44 -1.97
CA ALA A 100 22.00 -14.24 -2.51
C ALA A 100 21.50 -15.57 -3.11
N GLU A 101 20.59 -16.28 -2.42
CA GLU A 101 19.97 -17.51 -2.94
C GLU A 101 19.18 -17.22 -4.26
N LEU A 102 18.47 -16.09 -4.32
CA LEU A 102 17.73 -15.67 -5.51
C LEU A 102 18.65 -15.29 -6.67
N ALA A 103 19.73 -14.55 -6.39
CA ALA A 103 20.70 -14.14 -7.41
C ALA A 103 21.42 -15.34 -8.02
N GLU A 104 21.76 -16.37 -7.23
CA GLU A 104 22.35 -17.62 -7.70
C GLU A 104 21.38 -18.43 -8.57
N ALA A 105 20.09 -18.45 -8.22
CA ALA A 105 19.05 -19.16 -8.96
C ALA A 105 18.53 -18.38 -10.18
N ALA A 106 18.88 -17.10 -10.31
CA ALA A 106 18.40 -16.24 -11.38
C ALA A 106 19.02 -16.64 -12.74
N ASP A 107 18.18 -16.56 -13.77
CA ASP A 107 18.58 -16.79 -15.17
C ASP A 107 18.41 -15.45 -15.93
N GLY A 108 19.25 -14.48 -15.55
CA GLY A 108 19.21 -13.11 -16.07
C GLY A 108 19.30 -12.04 -14.97
N ASP A 109 18.90 -10.82 -15.31
CA ASP A 109 18.92 -9.70 -14.38
C ASP A 109 17.85 -9.89 -13.26
N ILE A 110 18.31 -10.01 -12.02
CA ILE A 110 17.44 -10.16 -10.85
C ILE A 110 16.53 -8.95 -10.62
N ALA A 111 16.83 -7.79 -11.20
CA ALA A 111 15.96 -6.63 -11.16
C ALA A 111 14.73 -6.76 -12.07
N ASP A 112 14.76 -7.69 -13.03
CA ASP A 112 13.57 -8.03 -13.82
C ASP A 112 12.57 -8.79 -12.94
N PRO A 113 11.30 -8.32 -12.83
CA PRO A 113 10.28 -8.96 -12.01
C PRO A 113 9.99 -10.43 -12.39
N LEU A 114 10.07 -10.78 -13.67
CA LEU A 114 9.83 -12.15 -14.11
C LEU A 114 11.01 -13.07 -13.81
N VAL A 115 12.23 -12.55 -13.91
CA VAL A 115 13.45 -13.30 -13.56
C VAL A 115 13.47 -13.55 -12.04
N SER A 116 13.21 -12.53 -11.23
CA SER A 116 13.17 -12.65 -9.77
C SER A 116 12.05 -13.58 -9.30
N ALA A 117 10.86 -13.55 -9.93
CA ALA A 117 9.76 -14.45 -9.60
C ALA A 117 10.10 -15.92 -9.93
N ARG A 118 10.75 -16.18 -11.08
CA ARG A 118 11.22 -17.54 -11.46
C ARG A 118 12.33 -18.03 -10.53
N ALA A 119 13.25 -17.14 -10.13
CA ALA A 119 14.28 -17.45 -9.15
C ALA A 119 13.67 -17.85 -7.80
N LEU A 120 12.67 -17.09 -7.34
CA LEU A 120 11.94 -17.41 -6.11
C LEU A 120 11.25 -18.77 -6.17
N ALA A 121 10.63 -19.12 -7.29
CA ALA A 121 10.00 -20.42 -7.50
C ALA A 121 11.04 -21.56 -7.41
N ARG A 122 12.23 -21.41 -8.05
CA ARG A 122 13.34 -22.37 -7.98
C ARG A 122 13.84 -22.54 -6.54
N VAL A 123 14.17 -21.44 -5.85
CA VAL A 123 14.64 -21.45 -4.45
C VAL A 123 13.60 -22.12 -3.53
N THR A 124 12.32 -21.82 -3.71
CA THR A 124 11.25 -22.42 -2.91
C THR A 124 11.16 -23.93 -3.13
N ALA A 125 11.25 -24.39 -4.39
CA ALA A 125 11.24 -25.82 -4.73
C ALA A 125 12.46 -26.55 -4.14
N GLU A 126 13.66 -25.99 -4.25
CA GLU A 126 14.87 -26.56 -3.69
C GLU A 126 14.82 -26.63 -2.17
N ARG A 127 14.34 -25.58 -1.50
CA ARG A 127 14.16 -25.56 -0.04
C ARG A 127 13.21 -26.66 0.39
N LYS A 128 12.10 -26.86 -0.31
CA LYS A 128 11.15 -27.94 -0.06
C LYS A 128 11.82 -29.32 -0.20
N THR A 129 12.62 -29.53 -1.24
CA THR A 129 13.33 -30.81 -1.48
C THR A 129 14.35 -31.12 -0.39
N ARG A 130 15.03 -30.07 0.14
CA ARG A 130 16.02 -30.22 1.22
C ARG A 130 15.39 -30.29 2.62
N GLY A 131 14.07 -30.19 2.75
CA GLY A 131 13.38 -30.10 4.04
C GLY A 131 13.73 -28.86 4.86
N ALA A 132 14.16 -27.78 4.19
CA ALA A 132 14.45 -26.51 4.84
C ALA A 132 13.17 -25.76 5.22
N ASP A 133 13.31 -24.81 6.16
CA ASP A 133 12.19 -23.98 6.61
C ASP A 133 11.51 -23.26 5.44
N VAL A 134 10.19 -23.19 5.49
CA VAL A 134 9.39 -22.44 4.51
C VAL A 134 9.67 -20.95 4.61
N LEU A 135 9.65 -20.28 3.46
CA LEU A 135 9.73 -18.83 3.41
C LEU A 135 8.39 -18.22 3.80
N ASN A 136 8.44 -17.25 4.71
CA ASN A 136 7.26 -16.47 5.11
C ASN A 136 7.37 -15.07 4.52
N PHE A 137 6.31 -14.64 3.82
CA PHE A 137 6.20 -13.30 3.27
C PHE A 137 5.16 -12.48 4.03
N GLY A 138 5.56 -11.27 4.44
CA GLY A 138 4.64 -10.28 4.99
C GLY A 138 4.03 -9.42 3.89
N MET A 139 2.80 -9.03 4.06
CA MET A 139 2.11 -8.04 3.23
C MET A 139 1.49 -6.96 4.10
N THR A 140 1.34 -5.76 3.54
CA THR A 140 0.79 -4.61 4.26
C THR A 140 -0.68 -4.79 4.62
N PHE A 141 -1.47 -5.34 3.69
CA PHE A 141 -2.92 -5.54 3.85
C PHE A 141 -3.43 -6.55 2.80
N PRO A 142 -4.52 -7.30 3.07
CA PRO A 142 -5.10 -8.24 2.11
C PRO A 142 -5.44 -7.63 0.75
N PHE A 143 -5.91 -6.39 0.73
CA PHE A 143 -6.16 -5.62 -0.48
C PHE A 143 -5.02 -4.63 -0.73
N SER A 144 -3.76 -5.13 -0.82
CA SER A 144 -2.58 -4.35 -1.18
C SER A 144 -1.96 -4.86 -2.46
N ASN A 145 -1.24 -3.98 -3.17
CA ASN A 145 -0.47 -4.39 -4.35
C ASN A 145 0.52 -5.50 -4.00
N HIS A 146 1.17 -5.44 -2.82
CA HIS A 146 2.09 -6.48 -2.36
C HIS A 146 1.44 -7.88 -2.31
N ASN A 147 0.20 -7.97 -1.81
CA ASN A 147 -0.52 -9.25 -1.78
C ASN A 147 -0.74 -9.82 -3.19
N TYR A 148 -1.11 -8.97 -4.13
CA TYR A 148 -1.33 -9.40 -5.50
C TYR A 148 -0.02 -9.76 -6.21
N GLN A 149 1.03 -8.96 -6.03
CA GLN A 149 2.36 -9.23 -6.60
C GLN A 149 2.98 -10.53 -6.07
N LEU A 150 2.79 -10.85 -4.78
CA LEU A 150 3.28 -12.10 -4.19
C LEU A 150 2.48 -13.33 -4.65
N ARG A 151 1.27 -13.15 -5.19
CA ARG A 151 0.42 -14.26 -5.69
C ARG A 151 0.56 -14.50 -7.19
N PHE A 152 1.06 -13.52 -7.93
CA PHE A 152 1.28 -13.60 -9.38
C PHE A 152 2.47 -14.50 -9.70
#